data_fa4dc92994ef20bdcab158bcf1e167b2
#
_entry.id   fa4dc92994ef20bdcab158bcf1e167b2
#
_cell.length_a   1.000
_cell.length_b   1.000
_cell.length_c   1.000
_cell.angle_alpha   90.00
_cell.angle_beta   90.00
_cell.angle_gamma   90.00
#
_symmetry.space_group_name_H-M   'P 1'
#
loop_
_entity.id
_entity.type
_entity.pdbx_description
1 polymer ?
#
loop_
_entity_poly.entity_id
_entity_poly.type
_entity_poly.pdbx_seq_one_letter_code
_entity_poly.pdbx_strand_id
1 'polypeptide(L)'
;YDEVGIVSDLRMFLTDKLKLRLSYGYEWRDYADRLERARVGASIPGKELSWGEHQIALGVEANLDEAKRWRSKTGLRFRFVEDSGSGYNDFAMTSVIQSLTYQRDRWSIALNGSYTHYDYPVQTKEVGDTNHRYRARLGLGLDAKRKFGEAWEGLARYGFESYLSNVPDDQYDVHVFTLGLHHTF
;
A
#
# COMPACT_ATOMS: atom_id res chain seq x y z
N TYR A 1 -9.13 -16.11 13.36
CA TYR A 1 -9.30 -16.53 11.94
C TYR A 1 -8.22 -17.53 11.56
N ASP A 2 -8.54 -18.37 10.61
CA ASP A 2 -7.60 -19.28 9.95
C ASP A 2 -7.21 -18.68 8.60
N GLU A 3 -5.92 -18.81 8.22
CA GLU A 3 -5.37 -18.21 7.00
C GLU A 3 -4.49 -19.21 6.27
N VAL A 4 -4.71 -19.33 4.97
CA VAL A 4 -3.89 -20.12 4.05
C VAL A 4 -3.54 -19.28 2.84
N GLY A 5 -2.28 -19.24 2.44
CA GLY A 5 -1.87 -18.46 1.30
C GLY A 5 -0.67 -19.03 0.54
N ILE A 6 -0.53 -18.58 -0.69
CA ILE A 6 0.59 -18.89 -1.58
C ILE A 6 1.13 -17.57 -2.13
N VAL A 7 2.45 -17.41 -2.09
CA VAL A 7 3.15 -16.27 -2.68
C VAL A 7 4.23 -16.73 -3.64
N SER A 8 4.24 -16.17 -4.84
CA SER A 8 5.29 -16.36 -5.84
C SER A 8 5.98 -15.03 -6.12
N ASP A 9 7.30 -15.03 -6.21
CA ASP A 9 8.12 -13.83 -6.43
C ASP A 9 9.17 -14.13 -7.52
N LEU A 10 9.13 -13.39 -8.61
CA LEU A 10 10.10 -13.46 -9.70
C LEU A 10 10.90 -12.16 -9.74
N ARG A 11 12.23 -12.27 -9.72
CA ARG A 11 13.16 -11.14 -9.84
C ARG A 11 14.06 -11.35 -11.04
N MET A 12 14.11 -10.34 -11.88
CA MET A 12 14.94 -10.34 -13.08
C MET A 12 15.91 -9.16 -13.05
N PHE A 13 17.18 -9.42 -13.30
CA PHE A 13 18.20 -8.40 -13.48
C PHE A 13 18.39 -8.22 -14.99
N LEU A 14 17.83 -7.15 -15.55
CA LEU A 14 17.94 -6.87 -16.98
C LEU A 14 19.31 -6.28 -17.33
N THR A 15 19.84 -5.46 -16.43
CA THR A 15 21.19 -4.90 -16.50
C THR A 15 21.72 -4.67 -15.08
N ASP A 16 22.96 -4.23 -14.94
CA ASP A 16 23.54 -3.84 -13.64
C ASP A 16 22.79 -2.68 -12.96
N LYS A 17 22.01 -1.95 -13.75
CA LYS A 17 21.27 -0.77 -13.28
C LYS A 17 19.77 -0.98 -13.19
N LEU A 18 19.22 -2.03 -13.83
CA LEU A 18 17.78 -2.22 -13.96
C LEU A 18 17.33 -3.60 -13.47
N LYS A 19 16.42 -3.60 -12.50
CA LYS A 19 15.80 -4.81 -11.95
C LYS A 19 14.28 -4.73 -12.11
N LEU A 20 13.68 -5.85 -12.48
CA LEU A 20 12.23 -6.05 -12.49
C LEU A 20 11.84 -7.03 -11.39
N ARG A 21 10.66 -6.83 -10.84
CA ARG A 21 10.01 -7.73 -9.89
C ARG A 21 8.58 -7.95 -10.31
N LEU A 22 8.16 -9.21 -10.34
CA LEU A 22 6.78 -9.61 -10.47
C LEU A 22 6.45 -10.48 -9.27
N SER A 23 5.37 -10.18 -8.56
CA SER A 23 4.87 -11.06 -7.51
C SER A 23 3.38 -11.30 -7.68
N TYR A 24 2.95 -12.50 -7.32
CA TYR A 24 1.57 -12.90 -7.21
C TYR A 24 1.36 -13.54 -5.85
N GLY A 25 0.29 -13.16 -5.17
CA GLY A 25 -0.17 -13.75 -3.93
C GLY A 25 -1.64 -14.12 -4.03
N TYR A 26 -1.97 -15.25 -3.45
CA TYR A 26 -3.33 -15.66 -3.14
C TYR A 26 -3.42 -15.98 -1.66
N GLU A 27 -4.46 -15.50 -0.99
CA GLU A 27 -4.72 -15.71 0.43
C GLU A 27 -6.21 -16.00 0.63
N TRP A 28 -6.50 -17.00 1.44
CA TRP A 28 -7.84 -17.31 1.92
C TRP A 28 -7.89 -17.14 3.42
N ARG A 29 -8.96 -16.49 3.93
CA ARG A 29 -9.19 -16.31 5.37
C ARG A 29 -10.61 -16.69 5.75
N ASP A 30 -10.73 -17.44 6.85
CA ASP A 30 -11.99 -17.75 7.50
C ASP A 30 -12.06 -17.07 8.87
N TYR A 31 -13.13 -16.35 9.12
CA TYR A 31 -13.35 -15.63 10.37
C TYR A 31 -14.46 -16.28 11.19
N ALA A 32 -14.10 -16.91 12.32
CA ALA A 32 -15.06 -17.49 13.24
C ALA A 32 -15.88 -16.47 14.05
N ASP A 33 -15.41 -15.21 14.12
CA ASP A 33 -15.99 -14.13 14.94
C ASP A 33 -16.62 -12.99 14.11
N ARG A 34 -16.61 -13.10 12.79
CA ARG A 34 -17.19 -12.12 11.89
C ARG A 34 -18.28 -12.77 11.03
N LEU A 35 -19.38 -12.04 10.91
CA LEU A 35 -20.52 -12.50 10.11
C LEU A 35 -20.48 -11.90 8.70
N GLU A 36 -20.93 -12.67 7.73
CA GLU A 36 -21.24 -12.17 6.39
C GLU A 36 -22.20 -10.97 6.47
N ARG A 37 -22.11 -10.09 5.48
CA ARG A 37 -23.01 -8.94 5.36
C ARG A 37 -23.88 -9.06 4.12
N ALA A 38 -25.15 -8.68 4.26
CA ALA A 38 -26.05 -8.46 3.15
C ALA A 38 -25.59 -7.20 2.37
N ARG A 39 -26.04 -7.05 1.12
CA ARG A 39 -25.71 -5.88 0.26
C ARG A 39 -26.00 -4.53 0.90
N VAL A 40 -26.92 -4.45 1.82
CA VAL A 40 -27.24 -3.25 2.61
C VAL A 40 -26.36 -3.07 3.85
N GLY A 41 -25.34 -3.92 4.03
CA GLY A 41 -24.39 -3.83 5.14
C GLY A 41 -24.83 -4.47 6.45
N ALA A 42 -26.06 -5.00 6.55
CA ALA A 42 -26.54 -5.71 7.73
C ALA A 42 -25.85 -7.07 7.87
N SER A 43 -25.46 -7.46 9.09
CA SER A 43 -24.89 -8.79 9.37
C SER A 43 -25.93 -9.89 9.17
N ILE A 44 -25.51 -11.02 8.61
CA ILE A 44 -26.35 -12.20 8.37
C ILE A 44 -26.12 -13.18 9.52
N PRO A 45 -27.11 -13.40 10.41
CA PRO A 45 -26.94 -14.30 11.56
C PRO A 45 -26.58 -15.73 11.12
N GLY A 46 -25.63 -16.36 11.83
CA GLY A 46 -25.22 -17.73 11.64
C GLY A 46 -24.41 -18.01 10.38
N LYS A 47 -23.98 -16.98 9.66
CA LYS A 47 -23.05 -17.10 8.54
C LYS A 47 -21.72 -16.43 8.85
N GLU A 48 -20.69 -17.23 9.00
CA GLU A 48 -19.33 -16.76 9.20
C GLU A 48 -18.75 -16.22 7.90
N LEU A 49 -17.95 -15.13 8.02
CA LEU A 49 -17.31 -14.49 6.88
C LEU A 49 -16.04 -15.24 6.51
N SER A 50 -15.92 -15.61 5.25
CA SER A 50 -14.62 -15.92 4.65
C SER A 50 -14.35 -15.01 3.46
N TRP A 51 -13.10 -14.84 3.08
CA TRP A 51 -12.74 -14.12 1.87
C TRP A 51 -11.51 -14.71 1.17
N GLY A 52 -11.49 -14.53 -0.16
CA GLY A 52 -10.32 -14.75 -0.99
C GLY A 52 -9.67 -13.44 -1.39
N GLU A 53 -8.36 -13.40 -1.38
CA GLU A 53 -7.59 -12.25 -1.81
C GLU A 53 -6.58 -12.65 -2.89
N HIS A 54 -6.60 -11.95 -4.02
CA HIS A 54 -5.58 -12.02 -5.06
C HIS A 54 -4.77 -10.73 -5.07
N GLN A 55 -3.45 -10.83 -5.06
CA GLN A 55 -2.56 -9.68 -5.19
C GLN A 55 -1.55 -9.91 -6.32
N ILE A 56 -1.45 -8.93 -7.21
CA ILE A 56 -0.41 -8.85 -8.25
C ILE A 56 0.40 -7.60 -7.99
N ALA A 57 1.73 -7.70 -7.98
CA ALA A 57 2.60 -6.54 -7.90
C ALA A 57 3.71 -6.59 -8.95
N LEU A 58 3.92 -5.44 -9.59
CA LEU A 58 5.00 -5.18 -10.54
C LEU A 58 5.92 -4.13 -9.94
N GLY A 59 7.22 -4.33 -10.04
CA GLY A 59 8.21 -3.38 -9.54
C GLY A 59 9.34 -3.18 -10.53
N VAL A 60 9.78 -1.93 -10.64
CA VAL A 60 10.98 -1.54 -11.40
C VAL A 60 11.91 -0.79 -10.45
N GLU A 61 13.15 -1.25 -10.34
CA GLU A 61 14.21 -0.54 -9.62
C GLU A 61 15.31 -0.18 -10.60
N ALA A 62 15.70 1.09 -10.65
CA ALA A 62 16.73 1.59 -11.54
C ALA A 62 17.75 2.45 -10.79
N ASN A 63 19.03 2.21 -11.01
CA ASN A 63 20.10 3.14 -10.68
C ASN A 63 20.25 4.14 -11.84
N LEU A 64 20.00 5.43 -11.58
CA LEU A 64 19.90 6.45 -12.61
C LEU A 64 21.27 7.05 -13.01
N ASP A 65 22.29 6.84 -12.17
CA ASP A 65 23.65 7.27 -12.45
C ASP A 65 24.68 6.14 -12.27
N GLU A 66 25.85 6.29 -12.86
CA GLU A 66 26.95 5.32 -12.79
C GLU A 66 27.45 5.11 -11.35
N ALA A 67 27.48 6.16 -10.57
CA ALA A 67 27.89 6.12 -9.17
C ALA A 67 26.82 5.54 -8.24
N LYS A 68 25.67 5.11 -8.78
CA LYS A 68 24.52 4.55 -8.04
C LYS A 68 24.04 5.46 -6.89
N ARG A 69 24.27 6.76 -7.00
CA ARG A 69 23.82 7.74 -6.01
C ARG A 69 22.32 7.98 -6.09
N TRP A 70 21.76 7.92 -7.30
CA TRP A 70 20.35 8.07 -7.55
C TRP A 70 19.71 6.73 -7.83
N ARG A 71 18.69 6.38 -7.06
CA ARG A 71 17.89 5.16 -7.23
C ARG A 71 16.42 5.51 -7.33
N SER A 72 15.79 5.02 -8.38
CA SER A 72 14.34 5.10 -8.58
C SER A 72 13.72 3.72 -8.33
N LYS A 73 12.58 3.69 -7.65
CA LYS A 73 11.74 2.50 -7.51
C LYS A 73 10.31 2.88 -7.85
N THR A 74 9.75 2.20 -8.83
CA THR A 74 8.35 2.32 -9.23
C THR A 74 7.65 1.00 -8.95
N GLY A 75 6.49 1.03 -8.31
CA GLY A 75 5.67 -0.14 -8.04
C GLY A 75 4.24 0.08 -8.49
N LEU A 76 3.64 -0.96 -9.08
CA LEU A 76 2.21 -1.08 -9.34
C LEU A 76 1.70 -2.27 -8.54
N ARG A 77 0.56 -2.12 -7.87
CA ARG A 77 -0.08 -3.20 -7.13
C ARG A 77 -1.57 -3.22 -7.46
N PHE A 78 -2.06 -4.41 -7.72
CA PHE A 78 -3.47 -4.71 -7.90
C PHE A 78 -3.86 -5.74 -6.84
N ARG A 79 -4.99 -5.52 -6.19
CA ARG A 79 -5.53 -6.40 -5.16
C ARG A 79 -7.02 -6.54 -5.38
N PHE A 80 -7.50 -7.76 -5.37
CA PHE A 80 -8.90 -8.11 -5.51
C PHE A 80 -9.30 -8.93 -4.30
N VAL A 81 -10.35 -8.52 -3.63
CA VAL A 81 -10.91 -9.22 -2.49
C VAL A 81 -12.35 -9.58 -2.80
N GLU A 82 -12.69 -10.83 -2.58
CA GLU A 82 -14.03 -11.37 -2.76
C GLU A 82 -14.46 -12.06 -1.47
N ASP A 83 -15.63 -11.67 -0.92
CA ASP A 83 -16.19 -12.29 0.26
C ASP A 83 -17.08 -13.49 -0.09
N SER A 84 -17.30 -14.39 0.88
CA SER A 84 -18.15 -15.58 0.71
C SER A 84 -19.65 -15.27 0.66
N GLY A 85 -20.03 -14.03 0.97
CA GLY A 85 -21.41 -13.63 1.11
C GLY A 85 -21.99 -12.92 -0.08
N SER A 86 -22.49 -11.71 0.16
CA SER A 86 -23.17 -10.89 -0.86
C SER A 86 -22.22 -9.98 -1.66
N GLY A 87 -20.92 -10.07 -1.41
CA GLY A 87 -19.91 -9.18 -1.99
C GLY A 87 -19.83 -7.81 -1.29
N TYR A 88 -20.44 -7.64 -0.12
CA TYR A 88 -20.40 -6.34 0.58
C TYR A 88 -18.98 -5.91 0.93
N ASN A 89 -18.09 -6.87 1.23
CA ASN A 89 -16.68 -6.57 1.53
C ASN A 89 -15.77 -6.68 0.31
N ASP A 90 -16.31 -6.97 -0.87
CA ASP A 90 -15.54 -7.02 -2.10
C ASP A 90 -14.95 -5.66 -2.43
N PHE A 91 -13.73 -5.66 -2.88
CA PHE A 91 -13.12 -4.46 -3.46
C PHE A 91 -12.00 -4.81 -4.46
N ALA A 92 -11.81 -3.90 -5.40
CA ALA A 92 -10.63 -3.84 -6.24
C ALA A 92 -9.75 -2.67 -5.78
N MET A 93 -8.46 -2.90 -5.62
CA MET A 93 -7.48 -1.89 -5.28
C MET A 93 -6.42 -1.78 -6.36
N THR A 94 -6.14 -0.56 -6.79
CA THR A 94 -4.99 -0.24 -7.63
C THR A 94 -4.09 0.74 -6.89
N SER A 95 -2.79 0.46 -6.82
CA SER A 95 -1.81 1.34 -6.17
C SER A 95 -0.61 1.57 -7.05
N VAL A 96 -0.18 2.83 -7.12
CA VAL A 96 1.08 3.27 -7.75
C VAL A 96 1.96 3.83 -6.65
N ILE A 97 3.22 3.40 -6.61
CA ILE A 97 4.21 3.85 -5.62
C ILE A 97 5.46 4.28 -6.38
N GLN A 98 5.96 5.45 -6.06
CA GLN A 98 7.23 5.96 -6.59
C GLN A 98 8.13 6.37 -5.44
N SER A 99 9.39 5.96 -5.50
CA SER A 99 10.43 6.40 -4.58
C SER A 99 11.65 6.83 -5.38
N LEU A 100 12.18 8.01 -5.08
CA LEU A 100 13.44 8.52 -5.60
C LEU A 100 14.39 8.74 -4.42
N THR A 101 15.48 8.00 -4.39
CA THR A 101 16.48 8.08 -3.31
C THR A 101 17.78 8.64 -3.86
N TYR A 102 18.32 9.63 -3.18
CA TYR A 102 19.67 10.14 -3.38
C TYR A 102 20.54 9.76 -2.19
N GLN A 103 21.69 9.16 -2.47
CA GLN A 103 22.66 8.79 -1.44
C GLN A 103 24.05 9.24 -1.84
N ARG A 104 24.69 10.01 -0.98
CA ARG A 104 26.07 10.46 -1.16
C ARG A 104 26.74 10.67 0.19
N ASP A 105 27.93 10.10 0.34
CA ASP A 105 28.76 10.21 1.55
C ASP A 105 27.93 9.86 2.82
N ARG A 106 27.65 10.87 3.62
CA ARG A 106 26.93 10.76 4.89
C ARG A 106 25.44 11.09 4.78
N TRP A 107 24.94 11.44 3.58
CA TRP A 107 23.55 11.82 3.37
C TRP A 107 22.76 10.77 2.62
N SER A 108 21.53 10.56 3.04
CA SER A 108 20.52 9.84 2.29
C SER A 108 19.21 10.62 2.31
N ILE A 109 18.68 10.95 1.14
CA ILE A 109 17.43 11.69 0.99
C ILE A 109 16.52 10.84 0.12
N ALA A 110 15.28 10.61 0.54
CA ALA A 110 14.29 9.90 -0.25
C ALA A 110 13.01 10.72 -0.37
N LEU A 111 12.53 10.88 -1.59
CA LEU A 111 11.21 11.41 -1.92
C LEU A 111 10.31 10.23 -2.30
N ASN A 112 9.17 10.13 -1.64
CA ASN A 112 8.20 9.06 -1.84
C ASN A 112 6.86 9.65 -2.25
N GLY A 113 6.20 9.02 -3.23
CA GLY A 113 4.85 9.34 -3.64
C GLY A 113 4.04 8.06 -3.78
N SER A 114 2.78 8.08 -3.42
CA SER A 114 1.86 6.96 -3.64
C SER A 114 0.47 7.45 -3.95
N TYR A 115 -0.22 6.70 -4.81
CA TYR A 115 -1.65 6.85 -5.04
C TYR A 115 -2.27 5.47 -4.96
N THR A 116 -3.32 5.32 -4.16
CA THR A 116 -4.07 4.07 -4.02
C THR A 116 -5.55 4.37 -4.21
N HIS A 117 -6.20 3.61 -5.07
CA HIS A 117 -7.63 3.69 -5.33
C HIS A 117 -8.30 2.38 -4.95
N TYR A 118 -9.44 2.46 -4.25
CA TYR A 118 -10.30 1.34 -3.88
C TYR A 118 -11.67 1.56 -4.52
N ASP A 119 -12.15 0.55 -5.21
CA ASP A 119 -13.49 0.48 -5.77
C ASP A 119 -14.28 -0.63 -5.10
N TYR A 120 -15.47 -0.30 -4.60
CA TYR A 120 -16.35 -1.22 -3.87
C TYR A 120 -17.59 -1.50 -4.72
N PRO A 121 -17.65 -2.63 -5.45
CA PRO A 121 -18.68 -2.87 -6.45
C PRO A 121 -20.10 -3.04 -5.87
N VAL A 122 -20.21 -3.35 -4.58
CA VAL A 122 -21.50 -3.59 -3.91
C VAL A 122 -21.86 -2.50 -2.92
N GLN A 123 -20.88 -1.92 -2.24
CA GLN A 123 -21.15 -0.81 -1.31
C GLN A 123 -21.55 0.43 -2.08
N THR A 124 -22.63 1.08 -1.64
CA THR A 124 -23.09 2.36 -2.19
C THR A 124 -22.82 3.48 -1.19
N LYS A 125 -22.85 4.72 -1.66
CA LYS A 125 -22.67 5.92 -0.83
C LYS A 125 -23.71 5.99 0.29
N GLU A 126 -24.97 5.72 -0.06
CA GLU A 126 -26.11 5.70 0.86
C GLU A 126 -27.01 4.52 0.51
N VAL A 127 -27.86 4.12 1.46
CA VAL A 127 -28.87 3.08 1.20
C VAL A 127 -29.84 3.54 0.13
N GLY A 128 -29.93 2.78 -0.98
CA GLY A 128 -30.77 3.09 -2.13
C GLY A 128 -30.10 3.95 -3.21
N ASP A 129 -28.86 4.37 -3.02
CA ASP A 129 -28.05 5.00 -4.08
C ASP A 129 -27.60 3.95 -5.11
N THR A 130 -27.39 4.37 -6.34
CA THR A 130 -26.80 3.57 -7.43
C THR A 130 -25.30 3.81 -7.59
N ASN A 131 -24.76 4.84 -6.95
CA ASN A 131 -23.35 5.18 -7.02
C ASN A 131 -22.53 4.31 -6.08
N HIS A 132 -21.61 3.53 -6.61
CA HIS A 132 -20.72 2.71 -5.83
C HIS A 132 -19.77 3.56 -4.98
N ARG A 133 -19.43 3.06 -3.81
CA ARG A 133 -18.44 3.69 -2.93
C ARG A 133 -17.06 3.54 -3.52
N TYR A 134 -16.28 4.61 -3.45
CA TYR A 134 -14.86 4.55 -3.71
C TYR A 134 -14.08 5.28 -2.63
N ARG A 135 -12.82 4.92 -2.49
CA ARG A 135 -11.81 5.62 -1.68
C ARG A 135 -10.54 5.77 -2.47
N ALA A 136 -9.87 6.89 -2.31
CA ALA A 136 -8.51 7.07 -2.82
C ALA A 136 -7.62 7.64 -1.72
N ARG A 137 -6.34 7.28 -1.75
CA ARG A 137 -5.32 7.81 -0.85
C ARG A 137 -4.16 8.34 -1.67
N LEU A 138 -3.84 9.61 -1.49
CA LEU A 138 -2.62 10.22 -1.98
C LEU A 138 -1.63 10.30 -0.82
N GLY A 139 -0.40 9.82 -1.00
CA GLY A 139 0.67 9.90 -0.02
C GLY A 139 1.89 10.61 -0.61
N LEU A 140 2.49 11.51 0.14
CA LEU A 140 3.77 12.13 -0.16
C LEU A 140 4.68 12.01 1.06
N GLY A 141 5.96 11.73 0.86
CA GLY A 141 6.94 11.59 1.95
C GLY A 141 8.30 12.12 1.56
N LEU A 142 8.96 12.74 2.52
CA LEU A 142 10.35 13.15 2.44
C LEU A 142 11.10 12.59 3.66
N ASP A 143 12.11 11.78 3.39
CA ASP A 143 13.01 11.23 4.40
C ASP A 143 14.41 11.82 4.18
N ALA A 144 15.02 12.34 5.22
CA ALA A 144 16.40 12.80 5.21
C ALA A 144 17.17 12.17 6.36
N LYS A 145 18.30 11.56 6.06
CA LYS A 145 19.20 10.93 7.04
C LYS A 145 20.59 11.49 6.88
N ARG A 146 21.27 11.67 8.00
CA ARG A 146 22.67 12.08 8.02
C ARG A 146 23.45 11.32 9.09
N LYS A 147 24.57 10.75 8.68
CA LYS A 147 25.53 10.14 9.61
C LYS A 147 26.46 11.19 10.20
N PHE A 148 26.61 11.18 11.51
CA PHE A 148 27.54 12.03 12.26
C PHE A 148 28.62 11.12 12.87
N GLY A 149 29.76 10.95 12.16
CA GLY A 149 30.76 9.97 12.50
C GLY A 149 30.33 8.55 12.15
N GLU A 150 30.78 7.56 12.93
CA GLU A 150 30.51 6.14 12.72
C GLU A 150 29.31 5.64 13.54
N ALA A 151 29.06 6.27 14.68
CA ALA A 151 28.10 5.77 15.66
C ALA A 151 26.73 6.48 15.63
N TRP A 152 26.61 7.67 15.07
CA TRP A 152 25.39 8.46 15.14
C TRP A 152 24.74 8.68 13.78
N GLU A 153 23.43 8.54 13.72
CA GLU A 153 22.60 8.90 12.55
C GLU A 153 21.41 9.76 12.99
N GLY A 154 21.26 10.94 12.40
CA GLY A 154 20.08 11.78 12.52
C GLY A 154 19.07 11.45 11.43
N LEU A 155 17.79 11.43 11.78
CA LEU A 155 16.65 11.22 10.90
C LEU A 155 15.69 12.41 10.99
N ALA A 156 15.27 12.94 9.85
CA ALA A 156 14.12 13.83 9.73
C ALA A 156 13.17 13.25 8.68
N ARG A 157 11.89 13.13 9.01
CA ARG A 157 10.86 12.63 8.09
C ARG A 157 9.66 13.56 8.12
N TYR A 158 9.10 13.81 6.95
CA TYR A 158 7.78 14.41 6.76
C TYR A 158 6.92 13.46 5.92
N GLY A 159 5.69 13.26 6.34
CA GLY A 159 4.67 12.51 5.61
C GLY A 159 3.39 13.33 5.51
N PHE A 160 2.78 13.30 4.35
CA PHE A 160 1.44 13.82 4.09
C PHE A 160 0.60 12.70 3.47
N GLU A 161 -0.61 12.51 3.98
CA GLU A 161 -1.60 11.62 3.39
C GLU A 161 -2.93 12.36 3.27
N SER A 162 -3.56 12.25 2.10
CA SER A 162 -4.90 12.76 1.82
C SER A 162 -5.80 11.59 1.47
N TYR A 163 -6.91 11.49 2.20
CA TYR A 163 -7.92 10.46 2.00
C TYR A 163 -9.13 11.11 1.32
N LEU A 164 -9.44 10.63 0.13
CA LEU A 164 -10.55 11.08 -0.71
C LEU A 164 -11.59 9.98 -0.79
N SER A 165 -12.86 10.34 -0.74
CA SER A 165 -13.99 9.40 -0.85
C SER A 165 -15.21 10.12 -1.42
N ASN A 166 -16.15 9.38 -1.99
CA ASN A 166 -17.48 9.91 -2.25
C ASN A 166 -18.40 9.86 -1.02
N VAL A 167 -17.89 9.38 0.13
CA VAL A 167 -18.53 9.48 1.44
C VAL A 167 -17.81 10.57 2.24
N PRO A 168 -18.46 11.71 2.57
CA PRO A 168 -17.78 12.85 3.20
C PRO A 168 -17.03 12.55 4.49
N ASP A 169 -17.58 11.69 5.34
CA ASP A 169 -16.98 11.33 6.64
C ASP A 169 -15.69 10.52 6.53
N ASP A 170 -15.39 10.00 5.33
CA ASP A 170 -14.15 9.27 5.04
C ASP A 170 -13.02 10.19 4.50
N GLN A 171 -13.26 11.50 4.40
CA GLN A 171 -12.30 12.45 3.84
C GLN A 171 -11.53 13.15 4.96
N TYR A 172 -10.22 13.06 4.94
CA TYR A 172 -9.33 13.74 5.88
C TYR A 172 -7.90 13.80 5.37
N ASP A 173 -7.13 14.73 5.93
CA ASP A 173 -5.71 14.88 5.68
C ASP A 173 -4.90 14.61 6.95
N VAL A 174 -3.73 14.01 6.79
CA VAL A 174 -2.81 13.70 7.89
C VAL A 174 -1.42 14.21 7.56
N HIS A 175 -0.82 14.93 8.51
CA HIS A 175 0.58 15.35 8.46
C HIS A 175 1.35 14.70 9.59
N VAL A 176 2.48 14.09 9.28
CA VAL A 176 3.34 13.43 10.26
C VAL A 176 4.74 13.98 10.15
N PHE A 177 5.29 14.48 11.26
CA PHE A 177 6.67 14.89 11.39
C PHE A 177 7.37 13.97 12.37
N THR A 178 8.54 13.46 11.99
CA THR A 178 9.37 12.63 12.85
C THR A 178 10.79 13.17 12.86
N LEU A 179 11.35 13.38 14.04
CA LEU A 179 12.78 13.62 14.24
C LEU A 179 13.33 12.51 15.12
N GLY A 180 14.50 12.01 14.78
CA GLY A 180 15.12 10.90 15.48
C GLY A 180 16.63 11.00 15.49
N LEU A 181 17.23 10.42 16.52
CA LEU A 181 18.66 10.20 16.64
C LEU A 181 18.90 8.73 16.98
N HIS A 182 19.70 8.06 16.17
CA HIS A 182 20.07 6.66 16.36
C HIS A 182 21.55 6.54 16.71
N HIS A 183 21.89 5.73 17.70
CA HIS A 183 23.26 5.42 18.07
C HIS A 183 23.50 3.91 17.94
N THR A 184 24.61 3.55 17.32
CA THR A 184 25.09 2.16 17.22
C THR A 184 26.26 1.99 18.18
N PHE A 185 26.19 0.99 19.08
CA PHE A 185 27.23 0.64 20.04
C PHE A 185 28.24 -0.32 19.41
#